data_db191a021448a37761129c71de743976
#
_entry.id   db191a021448a37761129c71de743976
#
_cell.length_a   1.000
_cell.length_b   1.000
_cell.length_c   1.000
_cell.angle_alpha   90.00
_cell.angle_beta   90.00
_cell.angle_gamma   90.00
#
_symmetry.space_group_name_H-M   'P 1'
#
loop_
_entity.id
_entity.type
_entity.pdbx_description
1 polymer ?
#
loop_
_entity_poly.entity_id
_entity_poly.type
_entity_poly.pdbx_seq_one_letter_code
_entity_poly.pdbx_strand_id
1 'polypeptide(L)'
;MIKPNFKEQLIVFGEASKLIEVSDFLRQNWVRSNVLIFDKKTINSLELENLELLENQSSVIYIEEEYKSDFGIKAAFLEKMISAKANVFTLALQNWKKNDFNFKEFQLQDLYKTERIAPGKFQQKNKKLLITGGAGFIGAALVKYYSDSFSEIIIVDQAETALFYLKEELEALYPNAKMQCLLADVTNRERMTAIFEEFQPEIVIHAAAYKHVALLENELEEVIKNNIAGTYIIFYLAETYKAEQCILLSTDKAVEPKSVMGKSKRWAEKLCFWFSNLGGMTDFKTIRFGNVLGSTGSVLPIWKRQLRWKNAIMMTKPEAYRYFFTLQEVFGLTDFILANRKSGSVFTIFNEYPVALKTLANLFLYHQSGKIMLTGLKGGEKEREQLIAKDETPIHQQSFLIVNSTKIKDDFPEQLHLLLSDKMLIQDKQSIFDNYQV
;
A
#
# COMPACT_ATOMS: atom_id res chain seq x y z
N MET A 1 -9.62 -34.55 -2.03
CA MET A 1 -10.72 -33.68 -1.54
C MET A 1 -10.87 -33.91 -0.05
N ILE A 2 -10.50 -32.93 0.76
CA ILE A 2 -10.75 -32.99 2.21
C ILE A 2 -12.22 -32.64 2.38
N LYS A 3 -13.06 -33.60 2.79
CA LYS A 3 -14.42 -33.30 3.23
C LYS A 3 -14.29 -32.77 4.68
N PRO A 4 -14.59 -31.48 4.92
CA PRO A 4 -14.57 -31.01 6.29
C PRO A 4 -15.62 -31.74 7.11
N ASN A 5 -15.22 -32.21 8.29
CA ASN A 5 -16.14 -32.82 9.21
C ASN A 5 -16.87 -31.68 9.95
N PHE A 6 -18.00 -31.25 9.42
CA PHE A 6 -18.80 -30.18 10.02
C PHE A 6 -19.44 -30.71 11.30
N LYS A 7 -19.07 -30.14 12.42
CA LYS A 7 -19.74 -30.33 13.68
C LYS A 7 -20.95 -29.39 13.74
N GLU A 8 -21.65 -29.30 14.79
CA GLU A 8 -23.02 -28.81 14.96
C GLU A 8 -23.40 -27.42 14.40
N GLN A 9 -22.47 -26.56 14.01
CA GLN A 9 -22.77 -25.21 13.49
C GLN A 9 -21.88 -24.83 12.31
N LEU A 10 -22.50 -24.35 11.23
CA LEU A 10 -21.82 -23.84 10.05
C LEU A 10 -22.08 -22.33 9.92
N ILE A 11 -21.02 -21.55 9.85
CA ILE A 11 -21.13 -20.10 9.63
C ILE A 11 -20.62 -19.79 8.24
N VAL A 12 -21.47 -19.12 7.45
CA VAL A 12 -21.15 -18.72 6.07
C VAL A 12 -21.15 -17.21 5.98
N PHE A 13 -20.08 -16.66 5.42
CA PHE A 13 -19.86 -15.24 5.28
C PHE A 13 -19.75 -14.82 3.82
N GLY A 14 -20.53 -13.79 3.38
CA GLY A 14 -20.52 -13.33 1.99
C GLY A 14 -21.71 -12.41 1.63
N GLU A 15 -22.02 -12.23 0.35
CA GLU A 15 -23.18 -11.45 -0.10
C GLU A 15 -24.50 -12.24 0.08
N ALA A 16 -25.51 -11.61 0.72
CA ALA A 16 -26.76 -12.26 1.11
C ALA A 16 -27.49 -12.97 -0.05
N SER A 17 -27.56 -12.36 -1.24
CA SER A 17 -28.27 -12.91 -2.38
C SER A 17 -27.70 -14.25 -2.86
N LYS A 18 -26.39 -14.41 -2.82
CA LYS A 18 -25.70 -15.65 -3.23
C LYS A 18 -25.54 -16.63 -2.08
N LEU A 19 -25.46 -16.11 -0.85
CA LEU A 19 -25.41 -16.94 0.36
C LEU A 19 -26.71 -17.75 0.54
N ILE A 20 -27.87 -17.23 0.16
CA ILE A 20 -29.14 -17.96 0.22
C ILE A 20 -29.07 -19.21 -0.66
N GLU A 21 -28.65 -19.08 -1.93
CA GLU A 21 -28.51 -20.21 -2.85
C GLU A 21 -27.48 -21.23 -2.34
N VAL A 22 -26.34 -20.77 -1.82
CA VAL A 22 -25.30 -21.64 -1.25
C VAL A 22 -25.79 -22.31 0.05
N SER A 23 -26.53 -21.59 0.90
CA SER A 23 -27.04 -22.15 2.15
C SER A 23 -28.05 -23.27 1.91
N ASP A 24 -28.95 -23.12 0.95
CA ASP A 24 -29.93 -24.14 0.59
C ASP A 24 -29.24 -25.39 0.04
N PHE A 25 -28.22 -25.19 -0.79
CA PHE A 25 -27.41 -26.29 -1.29
C PHE A 25 -26.65 -26.99 -0.17
N LEU A 26 -26.00 -26.25 0.74
CA LEU A 26 -25.29 -26.82 1.89
C LEU A 26 -26.24 -27.57 2.83
N ARG A 27 -27.44 -27.03 3.10
CA ARG A 27 -28.48 -27.71 3.88
C ARG A 27 -28.95 -29.01 3.25
N GLN A 28 -29.10 -29.04 1.94
CA GLN A 28 -29.60 -30.24 1.21
C GLN A 28 -28.55 -31.35 1.13
N ASN A 29 -27.26 -30.98 1.00
CA ASN A 29 -26.24 -31.97 0.66
C ASN A 29 -25.30 -32.34 1.83
N TRP A 30 -25.19 -31.50 2.89
CA TRP A 30 -24.08 -31.64 3.83
C TRP A 30 -24.43 -31.47 5.29
N VAL A 31 -25.62 -31.00 5.67
CA VAL A 31 -25.78 -30.48 7.02
C VAL A 31 -27.00 -30.99 7.76
N ARG A 32 -26.76 -31.67 8.86
CA ARG A 32 -27.71 -31.79 9.97
C ARG A 32 -27.64 -30.61 10.94
N SER A 33 -26.96 -29.51 10.60
CA SER A 33 -26.51 -28.45 11.50
C SER A 33 -27.16 -27.10 11.17
N ASN A 34 -27.21 -26.20 12.13
CA ASN A 34 -27.66 -24.83 11.92
C ASN A 34 -26.66 -24.05 11.04
N VAL A 35 -27.12 -23.49 9.93
CA VAL A 35 -26.33 -22.60 9.05
C VAL A 35 -26.64 -21.17 9.43
N LEU A 36 -25.66 -20.45 9.96
CA LEU A 36 -25.73 -19.02 10.19
C LEU A 36 -25.12 -18.29 8.99
N ILE A 37 -25.86 -17.33 8.46
CA ILE A 37 -25.43 -16.50 7.32
C ILE A 37 -25.20 -15.09 7.82
N PHE A 38 -24.00 -14.57 7.55
CA PHE A 38 -23.66 -13.18 7.82
C PHE A 38 -23.52 -12.41 6.52
N ASP A 39 -24.38 -11.41 6.33
CA ASP A 39 -24.31 -10.50 5.19
C ASP A 39 -23.28 -9.39 5.46
N LYS A 40 -22.62 -8.95 4.40
CA LYS A 40 -21.70 -7.82 4.36
C LYS A 40 -22.25 -6.56 5.07
N LYS A 41 -23.57 -6.33 4.95
CA LYS A 41 -24.23 -5.15 5.54
C LYS A 41 -24.43 -5.24 7.05
N THR A 42 -24.55 -6.44 7.60
CA THR A 42 -24.78 -6.66 9.03
C THR A 42 -23.53 -6.60 9.88
N ILE A 43 -22.36 -6.77 9.29
CA ILE A 43 -21.07 -6.78 10.04
C ILE A 43 -20.56 -5.39 10.39
N ASN A 44 -21.11 -4.36 9.78
CA ASN A 44 -20.58 -3.00 9.88
C ASN A 44 -20.79 -2.31 11.24
N SER A 45 -21.40 -2.90 12.25
CA SER A 45 -21.51 -2.11 13.46
C SER A 45 -21.67 -2.98 14.70
N LEU A 46 -22.12 -3.61 15.30
CA LEU A 46 -22.42 -4.04 16.67
C LEU A 46 -22.41 -5.58 16.86
N GLU A 47 -22.55 -6.32 15.79
CA GLU A 47 -22.79 -7.78 15.90
C GLU A 47 -21.50 -8.59 16.00
N LEU A 48 -20.35 -8.04 15.65
CA LEU A 48 -19.06 -8.65 15.93
C LEU A 48 -18.80 -8.77 17.45
N GLU A 49 -19.38 -7.92 18.26
CA GLU A 49 -19.30 -8.02 19.73
C GLU A 49 -20.18 -9.13 20.30
N ASN A 50 -21.29 -9.45 19.62
CA ASN A 50 -22.26 -10.46 20.06
C ASN A 50 -21.97 -11.89 19.53
N LEU A 51 -20.83 -12.12 18.88
CA LEU A 51 -20.38 -13.47 18.50
C LEU A 51 -19.91 -14.34 19.70
N GLU A 52 -20.31 -14.00 20.91
CA GLU A 52 -20.15 -14.89 22.10
C GLU A 52 -20.85 -16.24 21.96
N LEU A 53 -21.71 -16.39 20.93
CA LEU A 53 -22.42 -17.65 20.63
C LEU A 53 -21.56 -18.77 20.03
N LEU A 54 -20.29 -18.52 19.74
CA LEU A 54 -19.39 -19.52 19.15
C LEU A 54 -18.63 -20.30 20.23
N GLU A 55 -19.34 -20.84 21.19
CA GLU A 55 -18.74 -21.80 22.10
C GLU A 55 -18.42 -23.12 21.37
N ASN A 56 -17.12 -23.39 21.27
CA ASN A 56 -16.50 -24.68 20.96
C ASN A 56 -16.91 -25.40 19.67
N GLN A 57 -16.03 -25.34 18.67
CA GLN A 57 -15.94 -26.26 17.52
C GLN A 57 -16.83 -26.00 16.30
N SER A 58 -17.21 -24.77 16.03
CA SER A 58 -17.87 -24.41 14.77
C SER A 58 -16.90 -24.40 13.59
N SER A 59 -17.32 -24.93 12.45
CA SER A 59 -16.59 -24.80 11.19
C SER A 59 -17.07 -23.55 10.46
N VAL A 60 -16.15 -22.68 10.04
CA VAL A 60 -16.47 -21.45 9.31
C VAL A 60 -16.05 -21.60 7.87
N ILE A 61 -17.00 -21.40 6.95
CA ILE A 61 -16.73 -21.32 5.53
C ILE A 61 -16.69 -19.86 5.15
N TYR A 62 -15.58 -19.44 4.56
CA TYR A 62 -15.40 -18.14 4.00
C TYR A 62 -15.56 -18.21 2.47
N ILE A 63 -16.44 -17.39 1.90
CA ILE A 63 -16.71 -17.35 0.46
C ILE A 63 -15.88 -16.24 -0.18
N GLU A 64 -14.84 -16.61 -0.93
CA GLU A 64 -13.76 -15.73 -1.38
C GLU A 64 -14.14 -14.77 -2.52
N GLU A 65 -14.88 -15.26 -3.52
CA GLU A 65 -14.99 -14.56 -4.83
C GLU A 65 -15.91 -13.35 -4.85
N GLU A 66 -16.77 -13.22 -3.87
CA GLU A 66 -17.79 -12.17 -3.85
C GLU A 66 -17.54 -11.12 -2.79
N TYR A 67 -16.55 -11.35 -1.97
CA TYR A 67 -16.27 -10.50 -0.83
C TYR A 67 -15.18 -9.49 -1.14
N LYS A 68 -15.54 -8.41 -1.82
CA LYS A 68 -14.71 -7.21 -1.98
C LYS A 68 -14.77 -6.32 -0.73
N SER A 69 -14.51 -6.90 0.43
CA SER A 69 -14.53 -6.14 1.67
C SER A 69 -13.17 -5.57 1.99
N ASP A 70 -13.22 -4.55 2.85
CA ASP A 70 -12.03 -4.00 3.45
C ASP A 70 -11.21 -5.07 4.17
N PHE A 71 -9.88 -5.02 4.00
CA PHE A 71 -8.95 -5.93 4.66
C PHE A 71 -9.14 -5.94 6.19
N GLY A 72 -9.43 -4.78 6.79
CA GLY A 72 -9.61 -4.66 8.23
C GLY A 72 -10.82 -5.41 8.77
N ILE A 73 -11.97 -5.30 8.10
CA ILE A 73 -13.19 -6.04 8.47
C ILE A 73 -12.93 -7.54 8.39
N LYS A 74 -12.32 -7.97 7.28
CA LYS A 74 -11.99 -9.36 7.03
C LYS A 74 -11.05 -9.93 8.09
N ALA A 75 -10.00 -9.19 8.43
CA ALA A 75 -9.04 -9.56 9.44
C ALA A 75 -9.67 -9.66 10.83
N ALA A 76 -10.50 -8.69 11.23
CA ALA A 76 -11.19 -8.69 12.52
C ALA A 76 -12.17 -9.85 12.66
N PHE A 77 -12.93 -10.17 11.61
CA PHE A 77 -13.81 -11.32 11.57
C PHE A 77 -13.03 -12.63 11.75
N LEU A 78 -12.00 -12.83 10.96
CA LEU A 78 -11.17 -14.04 11.00
C LEU A 78 -10.48 -14.20 12.36
N GLU A 79 -10.00 -13.12 12.97
CA GLU A 79 -9.42 -13.16 14.32
C GLU A 79 -10.41 -13.70 15.35
N LYS A 80 -11.66 -13.24 15.31
CA LYS A 80 -12.71 -13.74 16.22
C LYS A 80 -12.98 -15.23 15.99
N MET A 81 -13.06 -15.68 14.74
CA MET A 81 -13.28 -17.09 14.42
C MET A 81 -12.12 -17.98 14.90
N ILE A 82 -10.89 -17.53 14.70
CA ILE A 82 -9.68 -18.24 15.16
C ILE A 82 -9.62 -18.27 16.69
N SER A 83 -9.94 -17.18 17.36
CA SER A 83 -9.99 -17.10 18.82
C SER A 83 -11.05 -18.03 19.41
N ALA A 84 -12.15 -18.25 18.70
CA ALA A 84 -13.18 -19.23 19.04
C ALA A 84 -12.79 -20.68 18.69
N LYS A 85 -11.55 -20.95 18.26
CA LYS A 85 -11.06 -22.25 17.78
C LYS A 85 -11.88 -22.86 16.65
N ALA A 86 -12.49 -22.00 15.81
CA ALA A 86 -13.21 -22.44 14.63
C ALA A 86 -12.23 -22.86 13.52
N ASN A 87 -12.60 -23.87 12.75
CA ASN A 87 -11.87 -24.24 11.54
C ASN A 87 -12.31 -23.30 10.40
N VAL A 88 -11.37 -22.55 9.84
CA VAL A 88 -11.65 -21.57 8.79
C VAL A 88 -11.25 -22.12 7.43
N PHE A 89 -12.17 -22.07 6.48
CA PHE A 89 -11.98 -22.51 5.10
C PHE A 89 -12.29 -21.38 4.13
N THR A 90 -11.66 -21.40 2.96
CA THR A 90 -12.05 -20.61 1.81
C THR A 90 -12.80 -21.49 0.81
N LEU A 91 -13.82 -20.94 0.15
CA LEU A 91 -14.60 -21.60 -0.86
C LEU A 91 -14.60 -20.74 -2.15
N ALA A 92 -14.15 -21.32 -3.26
CA ALA A 92 -14.25 -20.71 -4.57
C ALA A 92 -15.62 -21.00 -5.17
N LEU A 93 -16.43 -19.95 -5.42
CA LEU A 93 -17.78 -20.09 -5.97
C LEU A 93 -17.85 -20.33 -7.48
N GLN A 94 -16.76 -20.20 -8.23
CA GLN A 94 -16.76 -20.31 -9.70
C GLN A 94 -17.34 -21.64 -10.21
N ASN A 95 -17.30 -22.69 -9.42
CA ASN A 95 -17.70 -24.03 -9.82
C ASN A 95 -18.86 -24.63 -9.00
N TRP A 96 -19.49 -23.85 -8.08
CA TRP A 96 -20.53 -24.40 -7.21
C TRP A 96 -21.73 -24.99 -7.97
N LYS A 97 -22.12 -24.40 -9.11
CA LYS A 97 -23.20 -24.94 -9.99
C LYS A 97 -22.88 -26.29 -10.62
N LYS A 98 -21.60 -26.69 -10.61
CA LYS A 98 -21.16 -28.00 -11.15
C LYS A 98 -20.93 -29.06 -10.04
N ASN A 99 -21.35 -28.80 -8.81
CA ASN A 99 -21.09 -29.64 -7.64
C ASN A 99 -19.60 -29.91 -7.38
N ASP A 100 -18.72 -29.05 -7.86
CA ASP A 100 -17.27 -29.16 -7.68
C ASP A 100 -16.82 -28.13 -6.63
N PHE A 101 -16.95 -28.54 -5.37
CA PHE A 101 -16.57 -27.71 -4.22
C PHE A 101 -15.11 -27.95 -3.84
N ASN A 102 -14.30 -26.95 -3.96
CA ASN A 102 -12.93 -26.99 -3.50
C ASN A 102 -12.79 -26.14 -2.21
N PHE A 103 -12.88 -26.81 -1.07
CA PHE A 103 -12.60 -26.19 0.23
C PHE A 103 -11.10 -26.21 0.48
N LYS A 104 -10.55 -25.04 0.71
CA LYS A 104 -9.17 -24.87 1.15
C LYS A 104 -9.17 -24.35 2.58
N GLU A 105 -8.27 -24.88 3.40
CA GLU A 105 -8.00 -24.28 4.69
C GLU A 105 -7.49 -22.85 4.50
N PHE A 106 -8.02 -21.90 5.29
CA PHE A 106 -7.68 -20.49 5.20
C PHE A 106 -6.17 -20.27 5.34
N GLN A 107 -5.59 -19.50 4.43
CA GLN A 107 -4.20 -19.07 4.47
C GLN A 107 -4.13 -17.55 4.59
N LEU A 108 -3.10 -17.02 5.28
CA LEU A 108 -2.93 -15.57 5.42
C LEU A 108 -2.94 -14.83 4.08
N GLN A 109 -2.41 -15.45 3.02
CA GLN A 109 -2.42 -14.90 1.68
C GLN A 109 -3.83 -14.68 1.09
N ASP A 110 -4.83 -15.36 1.61
CA ASP A 110 -6.22 -15.17 1.17
C ASP A 110 -6.79 -13.81 1.60
N LEU A 111 -6.17 -13.16 2.60
CA LEU A 111 -6.46 -11.77 2.95
C LEU A 111 -6.03 -10.77 1.85
N TYR A 112 -5.03 -11.14 1.03
CA TYR A 112 -4.48 -10.25 -0.02
C TYR A 112 -5.38 -10.13 -1.24
N LYS A 113 -6.40 -10.95 -1.36
CA LYS A 113 -7.34 -10.97 -2.47
C LYS A 113 -8.50 -9.96 -2.32
N THR A 114 -8.42 -9.07 -1.35
CA THR A 114 -9.39 -7.99 -1.20
C THR A 114 -9.03 -6.82 -2.09
N GLU A 115 -9.98 -6.38 -2.91
CA GLU A 115 -9.83 -5.23 -3.78
C GLU A 115 -10.99 -4.26 -3.54
N ARG A 116 -10.70 -3.11 -2.93
CA ARG A 116 -11.64 -1.98 -2.86
C ARG A 116 -11.77 -1.27 -4.19
N ILE A 117 -10.75 -1.43 -5.02
CA ILE A 117 -10.63 -0.78 -6.33
C ILE A 117 -10.05 -1.80 -7.30
N ALA A 118 -10.79 -2.10 -8.36
CA ALA A 118 -10.28 -2.91 -9.44
C ALA A 118 -9.37 -2.07 -10.34
N PRO A 119 -8.19 -2.58 -10.72
CA PRO A 119 -7.33 -1.92 -11.70
C PRO A 119 -8.05 -1.75 -13.05
N GLY A 120 -7.96 -0.55 -13.62
CA GLY A 120 -8.62 -0.20 -14.88
C GLY A 120 -7.76 -0.40 -16.13
N LYS A 121 -6.48 -0.75 -15.99
CA LYS A 121 -5.46 -0.78 -17.05
C LYS A 121 -5.45 0.50 -17.89
N PHE A 122 -4.97 1.57 -17.30
CA PHE A 122 -4.76 2.83 -18.02
C PHE A 122 -3.83 2.62 -19.22
N GLN A 123 -4.29 2.99 -20.43
CA GLN A 123 -3.60 2.75 -21.68
C GLN A 123 -3.13 4.06 -22.31
N GLN A 124 -1.84 4.17 -22.60
CA GLN A 124 -1.22 5.33 -23.29
C GLN A 124 -0.08 4.85 -24.21
N LYS A 125 -0.44 4.03 -25.20
CA LYS A 125 0.54 3.36 -26.08
C LYS A 125 1.40 4.31 -26.96
N ASN A 126 1.07 5.58 -26.97
CA ASN A 126 1.83 6.62 -27.66
C ASN A 126 2.73 7.44 -26.73
N LYS A 127 2.76 7.15 -25.43
CA LYS A 127 3.53 7.89 -24.43
C LYS A 127 4.60 7.03 -23.77
N LYS A 128 5.65 7.71 -23.29
CA LYS A 128 6.72 7.14 -22.52
C LYS A 128 6.50 7.38 -21.03
N LEU A 129 6.75 6.35 -20.23
CA LEU A 129 6.64 6.38 -18.78
C LEU A 129 8.03 6.27 -18.16
N LEU A 130 8.39 7.19 -17.27
CA LEU A 130 9.58 7.08 -16.43
C LEU A 130 9.17 6.72 -15.00
N ILE A 131 9.78 5.67 -14.44
CA ILE A 131 9.59 5.26 -13.04
C ILE A 131 10.93 5.32 -12.32
N THR A 132 11.08 6.21 -11.34
CA THR A 132 12.24 6.22 -10.43
C THR A 132 11.98 5.34 -9.22
N GLY A 133 13.02 4.73 -8.64
CA GLY A 133 12.83 3.67 -7.64
C GLY A 133 12.19 2.43 -8.26
N GLY A 134 12.45 2.21 -9.55
CA GLY A 134 11.79 1.21 -10.37
C GLY A 134 12.13 -0.23 -9.99
N ALA A 135 13.26 -0.49 -9.33
CA ALA A 135 13.61 -1.79 -8.78
C ALA A 135 13.09 -2.02 -7.34
N GLY A 136 12.49 -0.99 -6.72
CA GLY A 136 11.78 -1.12 -5.45
C GLY A 136 10.49 -1.93 -5.59
N PHE A 137 9.92 -2.38 -4.46
CA PHE A 137 8.75 -3.26 -4.44
C PHE A 137 7.55 -2.71 -5.23
N ILE A 138 7.18 -1.43 -5.02
CA ILE A 138 6.05 -0.80 -5.71
C ILE A 138 6.45 -0.42 -7.14
N GLY A 139 7.65 0.14 -7.33
CA GLY A 139 8.16 0.51 -8.65
C GLY A 139 8.19 -0.69 -9.61
N ALA A 140 8.77 -1.81 -9.20
CA ALA A 140 8.83 -3.04 -10.01
C ALA A 140 7.44 -3.62 -10.30
N ALA A 141 6.51 -3.53 -9.34
CA ALA A 141 5.14 -3.96 -9.55
C ALA A 141 4.40 -3.07 -10.58
N LEU A 142 4.60 -1.74 -10.53
CA LEU A 142 4.04 -0.80 -11.51
C LEU A 142 4.67 -0.99 -12.91
N VAL A 143 5.99 -1.22 -12.99
CA VAL A 143 6.66 -1.55 -14.27
C VAL A 143 6.00 -2.75 -14.93
N LYS A 144 5.82 -3.85 -14.19
CA LYS A 144 5.18 -5.08 -14.69
C LYS A 144 3.70 -4.85 -15.06
N TYR A 145 2.99 -4.10 -14.23
CA TYR A 145 1.58 -3.79 -14.46
C TYR A 145 1.36 -2.99 -15.75
N TYR A 146 2.25 -2.02 -16.04
CA TYR A 146 2.17 -1.16 -17.22
C TYR A 146 2.97 -1.66 -18.43
N SER A 147 3.49 -2.88 -18.40
CA SER A 147 4.37 -3.44 -19.44
C SER A 147 3.84 -3.34 -20.87
N ASP A 148 2.52 -3.39 -21.04
CA ASP A 148 1.81 -3.29 -22.33
C ASP A 148 1.01 -1.99 -22.50
N SER A 149 1.16 -1.03 -21.59
CA SER A 149 0.30 0.16 -21.51
C SER A 149 0.92 1.42 -22.12
N PHE A 150 2.24 1.45 -22.27
CA PHE A 150 3.01 2.59 -22.77
C PHE A 150 3.86 2.20 -24.00
N SER A 151 4.31 3.20 -24.77
CA SER A 151 5.21 2.97 -25.91
C SER A 151 6.61 2.54 -25.47
N GLU A 152 7.05 3.05 -24.32
CA GLU A 152 8.34 2.75 -23.71
C GLU A 152 8.26 3.03 -22.20
N ILE A 153 8.93 2.19 -21.39
CA ILE A 153 9.07 2.41 -19.96
C ILE A 153 10.54 2.56 -19.60
N ILE A 154 10.89 3.69 -19.01
CA ILE A 154 12.21 4.02 -18.51
C ILE A 154 12.24 3.75 -17.01
N ILE A 155 13.11 2.85 -16.57
CA ILE A 155 13.18 2.35 -15.20
C ILE A 155 14.50 2.81 -14.61
N VAL A 156 14.44 3.67 -13.59
CA VAL A 156 15.61 4.24 -12.93
C VAL A 156 15.69 3.76 -11.50
N ASP A 157 16.83 3.21 -11.11
CA ASP A 157 17.11 2.85 -9.72
C ASP A 157 18.61 2.94 -9.43
N GLN A 158 18.98 3.24 -8.18
CA GLN A 158 20.37 3.23 -7.71
C GLN A 158 20.82 1.85 -7.20
N ALA A 159 19.90 0.93 -6.93
CA ALA A 159 20.17 -0.40 -6.41
C ALA A 159 20.52 -1.35 -7.56
N GLU A 160 21.81 -1.41 -7.92
CA GLU A 160 22.34 -2.18 -9.07
C GLU A 160 21.83 -3.62 -9.09
N THR A 161 22.02 -4.36 -8.02
CA THR A 161 21.63 -5.78 -7.94
C THR A 161 20.12 -5.98 -8.11
N ALA A 162 19.30 -5.12 -7.49
CA ALA A 162 17.84 -5.21 -7.64
C ALA A 162 17.40 -4.87 -9.06
N LEU A 163 18.05 -3.89 -9.69
CA LEU A 163 17.78 -3.48 -11.07
C LEU A 163 18.20 -4.59 -12.07
N PHE A 164 19.31 -5.26 -11.82
CA PHE A 164 19.77 -6.41 -12.61
C PHE A 164 18.73 -7.54 -12.59
N TYR A 165 18.28 -7.98 -11.41
CA TYR A 165 17.26 -9.03 -11.31
C TYR A 165 15.93 -8.63 -11.94
N LEU A 166 15.52 -7.36 -11.78
CA LEU A 166 14.32 -6.87 -12.44
C LEU A 166 14.45 -6.93 -13.96
N LYS A 167 15.59 -6.51 -14.51
CA LYS A 167 15.86 -6.56 -15.96
C LYS A 167 15.75 -8.00 -16.51
N GLU A 168 16.43 -8.96 -15.88
CA GLU A 168 16.35 -10.39 -16.25
C GLU A 168 14.89 -10.89 -16.26
N GLU A 169 14.12 -10.54 -15.23
CA GLU A 169 12.72 -10.92 -15.12
C GLU A 169 11.84 -10.28 -16.22
N LEU A 170 12.07 -8.99 -16.52
CA LEU A 170 11.33 -8.27 -17.54
C LEU A 170 11.61 -8.80 -18.95
N GLU A 171 12.87 -9.09 -19.28
CA GLU A 171 13.26 -9.69 -20.57
C GLU A 171 12.63 -11.08 -20.77
N ALA A 172 12.55 -11.87 -19.69
CA ALA A 172 11.93 -13.20 -19.74
C ALA A 172 10.39 -13.17 -19.86
N LEU A 173 9.72 -12.28 -19.10
CA LEU A 173 8.25 -12.26 -19.01
C LEU A 173 7.57 -11.32 -20.02
N TYR A 174 8.27 -10.30 -20.49
CA TYR A 174 7.73 -9.25 -21.37
C TYR A 174 8.65 -8.96 -22.57
N PRO A 175 9.02 -9.97 -23.39
CA PRO A 175 10.04 -9.82 -24.44
C PRO A 175 9.67 -8.81 -25.54
N ASN A 176 8.39 -8.48 -25.67
CA ASN A 176 7.90 -7.53 -26.67
C ASN A 176 7.72 -6.11 -26.13
N ALA A 177 7.87 -5.89 -24.82
CA ALA A 177 7.73 -4.59 -24.23
C ALA A 177 9.05 -3.79 -24.32
N LYS A 178 8.97 -2.54 -24.75
CA LYS A 178 10.14 -1.65 -24.80
C LYS A 178 10.40 -1.08 -23.41
N MET A 179 11.42 -1.60 -22.73
CA MET A 179 11.79 -1.21 -21.38
C MET A 179 13.29 -0.97 -21.27
N GLN A 180 13.68 0.13 -20.62
CA GLN A 180 15.06 0.54 -20.40
C GLN A 180 15.38 0.58 -18.91
N CYS A 181 16.23 -0.32 -18.43
CA CYS A 181 16.72 -0.30 -17.05
C CYS A 181 18.00 0.54 -16.96
N LEU A 182 17.97 1.63 -16.24
CA LEU A 182 19.05 2.60 -16.13
C LEU A 182 19.53 2.72 -14.68
N LEU A 183 20.81 2.45 -14.46
CA LEU A 183 21.43 2.66 -13.16
C LEU A 183 21.69 4.15 -12.97
N ALA A 184 20.95 4.77 -12.04
CA ALA A 184 21.13 6.18 -11.67
C ALA A 184 20.57 6.47 -10.28
N ASP A 185 21.20 7.41 -9.61
CA ASP A 185 20.73 8.04 -8.37
C ASP A 185 19.93 9.29 -8.73
N VAL A 186 18.71 9.43 -8.18
CA VAL A 186 17.83 10.59 -8.41
C VAL A 186 18.44 11.90 -7.89
N THR A 187 19.44 11.83 -7.03
CA THR A 187 20.18 13.00 -6.52
C THR A 187 21.29 13.46 -7.47
N ASN A 188 21.66 12.64 -8.43
CA ASN A 188 22.62 13.01 -9.48
C ASN A 188 21.91 13.80 -10.59
N ARG A 189 21.90 15.12 -10.45
CA ARG A 189 21.20 16.01 -11.38
C ARG A 189 21.67 15.87 -12.82
N GLU A 190 22.98 15.76 -13.06
CA GLU A 190 23.55 15.65 -14.41
C GLU A 190 23.06 14.37 -15.10
N ARG A 191 23.16 13.23 -14.40
CA ARG A 191 22.70 11.94 -14.92
C ARG A 191 21.19 11.93 -15.20
N MET A 192 20.39 12.49 -14.27
CA MET A 192 18.94 12.59 -14.46
C MET A 192 18.59 13.53 -15.59
N THR A 193 19.31 14.65 -15.77
CA THR A 193 19.13 15.56 -16.91
C THR A 193 19.36 14.82 -18.23
N ALA A 194 20.47 14.09 -18.37
CA ALA A 194 20.76 13.31 -19.58
C ALA A 194 19.65 12.28 -19.90
N ILE A 195 19.07 11.64 -18.87
CA ILE A 195 17.95 10.71 -19.04
C ILE A 195 16.70 11.42 -19.53
N PHE A 196 16.35 12.59 -18.97
CA PHE A 196 15.20 13.35 -19.43
C PHE A 196 15.39 13.91 -20.85
N GLU A 197 16.60 14.34 -21.21
CA GLU A 197 16.95 14.78 -22.56
C GLU A 197 16.81 13.66 -23.60
N GLU A 198 17.34 12.47 -23.29
CA GLU A 198 17.31 11.34 -24.20
C GLU A 198 15.91 10.77 -24.40
N PHE A 199 15.17 10.58 -23.31
CA PHE A 199 13.90 9.85 -23.36
C PHE A 199 12.67 10.75 -23.46
N GLN A 200 12.71 11.98 -22.94
CA GLN A 200 11.60 12.92 -22.90
C GLN A 200 10.28 12.28 -22.42
N PRO A 201 10.23 11.78 -21.18
CA PRO A 201 9.06 11.06 -20.68
C PRO A 201 7.86 12.01 -20.51
N GLU A 202 6.69 11.63 -21.05
CA GLU A 202 5.46 12.38 -20.87
C GLU A 202 4.81 12.12 -19.50
N ILE A 203 5.08 10.97 -18.91
CA ILE A 203 4.56 10.62 -17.59
C ILE A 203 5.73 10.16 -16.69
N VAL A 204 5.75 10.70 -15.47
CA VAL A 204 6.77 10.40 -14.46
C VAL A 204 6.09 9.87 -13.20
N ILE A 205 6.50 8.70 -12.72
CA ILE A 205 6.14 8.18 -11.40
C ILE A 205 7.39 8.16 -10.52
N HIS A 206 7.41 9.03 -9.53
CA HIS A 206 8.53 9.16 -8.60
C HIS A 206 8.29 8.26 -7.37
N ALA A 207 8.85 7.04 -7.42
CA ALA A 207 8.78 6.07 -6.33
C ALA A 207 10.09 5.94 -5.53
N ALA A 208 11.17 6.58 -5.97
CA ALA A 208 12.45 6.56 -5.28
C ALA A 208 12.35 7.32 -3.94
N ALA A 209 12.61 6.63 -2.84
CA ALA A 209 12.73 7.22 -1.50
C ALA A 209 13.32 6.21 -0.52
N TYR A 210 14.06 6.67 0.47
CA TYR A 210 14.37 5.89 1.67
C TYR A 210 13.11 5.79 2.55
N LYS A 211 12.81 4.59 3.07
CA LYS A 211 11.52 4.31 3.74
C LYS A 211 11.60 3.69 5.14
N HIS A 212 12.76 3.23 5.57
CA HIS A 212 12.90 2.50 6.84
C HIS A 212 13.01 3.44 8.03
N VAL A 213 11.89 3.68 8.73
CA VAL A 213 11.78 4.64 9.83
C VAL A 213 12.93 4.51 10.83
N ALA A 214 13.10 3.35 11.44
CA ALA A 214 14.08 3.16 12.51
C ALA A 214 15.56 3.37 12.06
N LEU A 215 15.87 3.13 10.79
CA LEU A 215 17.20 3.35 10.24
C LEU A 215 17.47 4.84 10.02
N LEU A 216 16.43 5.58 9.61
CA LEU A 216 16.57 6.96 9.15
C LEU A 216 16.51 8.01 10.27
N GLU A 217 16.17 7.61 11.51
CA GLU A 217 16.04 8.58 12.62
C GLU A 217 17.34 9.37 12.91
N ASN A 218 18.50 8.77 12.62
CA ASN A 218 19.80 9.40 12.81
C ASN A 218 20.50 9.78 11.49
N GLU A 219 19.80 9.72 10.35
CA GLU A 219 20.36 9.91 9.01
C GLU A 219 19.74 11.13 8.30
N LEU A 220 19.66 12.26 9.01
CA LEU A 220 18.94 13.44 8.50
C LEU A 220 19.49 13.94 7.16
N GLU A 221 20.82 14.03 7.01
CA GLU A 221 21.45 14.52 5.76
C GLU A 221 21.13 13.64 4.58
N GLU A 222 21.25 12.32 4.75
CA GLU A 222 20.91 11.36 3.71
C GLU A 222 19.42 11.41 3.35
N VAL A 223 18.56 11.62 4.34
CA VAL A 223 17.11 11.76 4.11
C VAL A 223 16.79 13.05 3.36
N ILE A 224 17.40 14.18 3.72
CA ILE A 224 17.24 15.45 3.00
C ILE A 224 17.72 15.30 1.57
N LYS A 225 18.92 14.76 1.37
CA LYS A 225 19.53 14.55 0.06
C LYS A 225 18.66 13.65 -0.82
N ASN A 226 18.30 12.46 -0.33
CA ASN A 226 17.58 11.48 -1.17
C ASN A 226 16.10 11.84 -1.32
N ASN A 227 15.37 12.07 -0.22
CA ASN A 227 13.93 12.18 -0.27
C ASN A 227 13.43 13.59 -0.64
N ILE A 228 14.21 14.65 -0.34
CA ILE A 228 13.79 16.03 -0.62
C ILE A 228 14.53 16.55 -1.86
N ALA A 229 15.87 16.55 -1.89
CA ALA A 229 16.62 17.06 -3.04
C ALA A 229 16.38 16.19 -4.28
N GLY A 230 16.36 14.85 -4.13
CA GLY A 230 16.02 13.94 -5.23
C GLY A 230 14.62 14.23 -5.79
N THR A 231 13.61 14.42 -4.92
CA THR A 231 12.25 14.79 -5.37
C THR A 231 12.25 16.14 -6.09
N TYR A 232 12.96 17.14 -5.56
CA TYR A 232 13.09 18.45 -6.20
C TYR A 232 13.68 18.34 -7.61
N ILE A 233 14.77 17.58 -7.78
CA ILE A 233 15.42 17.36 -9.08
C ILE A 233 14.45 16.74 -10.07
N ILE A 234 13.72 15.69 -9.67
CA ILE A 234 12.76 15.02 -10.55
C ILE A 234 11.62 15.96 -10.96
N PHE A 235 11.09 16.74 -10.02
CA PHE A 235 10.02 17.70 -10.34
C PHE A 235 10.49 18.83 -11.23
N TYR A 236 11.68 19.37 -10.95
CA TYR A 236 12.32 20.38 -11.78
C TYR A 236 12.52 19.88 -13.22
N LEU A 237 13.02 18.67 -13.40
CA LEU A 237 13.22 18.08 -14.72
C LEU A 237 11.90 17.74 -15.41
N ALA A 238 10.92 17.23 -14.70
CA ALA A 238 9.58 16.97 -15.26
C ALA A 238 8.97 18.27 -15.83
N GLU A 239 9.06 19.38 -15.11
CA GLU A 239 8.59 20.68 -15.58
C GLU A 239 9.45 21.22 -16.75
N THR A 240 10.78 21.14 -16.63
CA THR A 240 11.70 21.63 -17.66
C THR A 240 11.50 20.93 -19.00
N TYR A 241 11.31 19.60 -18.96
CA TYR A 241 11.08 18.77 -20.16
C TYR A 241 9.59 18.57 -20.48
N LYS A 242 8.71 19.34 -19.82
CA LYS A 242 7.27 19.41 -20.11
C LYS A 242 6.56 18.06 -20.05
N ALA A 243 6.91 17.24 -19.06
CA ALA A 243 6.13 16.04 -18.78
C ALA A 243 4.66 16.43 -18.53
N GLU A 244 3.71 15.68 -19.07
CA GLU A 244 2.28 15.98 -18.87
C GLU A 244 1.87 15.77 -17.41
N GLN A 245 2.44 14.73 -16.77
CA GLN A 245 2.12 14.37 -15.40
C GLN A 245 3.36 13.91 -14.64
N CYS A 246 3.48 14.35 -13.39
CA CYS A 246 4.47 13.85 -12.46
C CYS A 246 3.79 13.42 -11.15
N ILE A 247 3.89 12.14 -10.81
CA ILE A 247 3.20 11.53 -9.67
C ILE A 247 4.21 11.13 -8.60
N LEU A 248 4.06 11.70 -7.40
CA LEU A 248 4.82 11.34 -6.22
C LEU A 248 4.16 10.19 -5.49
N LEU A 249 4.89 9.12 -5.17
CA LEU A 249 4.44 8.12 -4.22
C LEU A 249 4.77 8.56 -2.78
N SER A 250 3.74 8.72 -1.95
CA SER A 250 3.85 9.13 -0.55
C SER A 250 3.23 8.09 0.40
N THR A 251 3.10 8.42 1.68
CA THR A 251 2.73 7.48 2.74
C THR A 251 1.85 8.16 3.81
N ASP A 252 1.06 7.37 4.53
CA ASP A 252 0.34 7.75 5.76
C ASP A 252 1.27 8.38 6.82
N LYS A 253 2.56 8.07 6.78
CA LYS A 253 3.55 8.62 7.72
C LYS A 253 3.91 10.07 7.45
N ALA A 254 3.54 10.61 6.28
CA ALA A 254 3.64 12.04 5.94
C ALA A 254 2.55 12.89 6.63
N VAL A 255 1.48 12.25 7.13
CA VAL A 255 0.38 12.91 7.85
C VAL A 255 0.81 13.09 9.30
N GLU A 256 0.80 14.33 9.83
CA GLU A 256 1.23 14.64 11.20
C GLU A 256 2.53 13.88 11.60
N PRO A 257 3.64 14.05 10.85
CA PRO A 257 4.78 13.16 10.91
C PRO A 257 5.52 13.25 12.25
N LYS A 258 5.91 12.10 12.81
CA LYS A 258 6.71 12.01 14.04
C LYS A 258 8.14 11.55 13.77
N SER A 259 8.40 10.89 12.65
CA SER A 259 9.70 10.36 12.26
C SER A 259 10.41 11.24 11.24
N VAL A 260 11.74 11.16 11.19
CA VAL A 260 12.56 11.84 10.16
C VAL A 260 12.11 11.43 8.76
N MET A 261 11.84 10.14 8.52
CA MET A 261 11.31 9.65 7.26
C MET A 261 9.93 10.25 6.94
N GLY A 262 8.99 10.25 7.89
CA GLY A 262 7.66 10.83 7.70
C GLY A 262 7.72 12.32 7.36
N LYS A 263 8.59 13.07 8.07
CA LYS A 263 8.84 14.49 7.81
C LYS A 263 9.36 14.73 6.39
N SER A 264 10.31 13.92 5.92
CA SER A 264 10.84 14.06 4.56
C SER A 264 9.78 13.82 3.49
N LYS A 265 8.86 12.88 3.72
CA LYS A 265 7.75 12.64 2.80
C LYS A 265 6.72 13.79 2.84
N ARG A 266 6.50 14.41 4.01
CA ARG A 266 5.68 15.63 4.08
C ARG A 266 6.30 16.79 3.30
N TRP A 267 7.64 16.98 3.39
CA TRP A 267 8.37 17.92 2.56
C TRP A 267 8.20 17.65 1.06
N ALA A 268 8.28 16.38 0.65
CA ALA A 268 8.07 15.98 -0.74
C ALA A 268 6.62 16.27 -1.22
N GLU A 269 5.60 16.06 -0.36
CA GLU A 269 4.22 16.45 -0.67
C GLU A 269 4.06 17.96 -0.82
N LYS A 270 4.72 18.77 0.04
CA LYS A 270 4.73 20.22 -0.09
C LYS A 270 5.44 20.68 -1.37
N LEU A 271 6.54 20.03 -1.75
CA LEU A 271 7.18 20.25 -3.05
C LEU A 271 6.22 20.01 -4.21
N CYS A 272 5.48 18.90 -4.18
CA CYS A 272 4.48 18.57 -5.20
C CYS A 272 3.44 19.69 -5.32
N PHE A 273 2.91 20.14 -4.20
CA PHE A 273 1.94 21.24 -4.17
C PHE A 273 2.55 22.58 -4.63
N TRP A 274 3.80 22.88 -4.24
CA TRP A 274 4.47 24.10 -4.68
C TRP A 274 4.67 24.13 -6.19
N PHE A 275 5.20 23.06 -6.77
CA PHE A 275 5.36 22.97 -8.24
C PHE A 275 4.03 23.10 -8.97
N SER A 276 2.95 22.51 -8.44
CA SER A 276 1.61 22.63 -9.03
C SER A 276 1.07 24.08 -9.09
N ASN A 277 1.56 24.97 -8.22
CA ASN A 277 1.14 26.38 -8.16
C ASN A 277 2.07 27.33 -8.92
N LEU A 278 3.17 26.85 -9.50
CA LEU A 278 4.05 27.70 -10.33
C LEU A 278 3.45 28.06 -11.69
N GLY A 279 2.32 27.48 -12.06
CA GLY A 279 1.64 27.76 -13.32
C GLY A 279 2.31 27.13 -14.55
N GLY A 280 3.11 26.09 -14.33
CA GLY A 280 3.75 25.30 -15.38
C GLY A 280 2.79 24.39 -16.15
N MET A 281 3.34 23.52 -17.00
CA MET A 281 2.56 22.63 -17.86
C MET A 281 2.35 21.23 -17.26
N THR A 282 3.17 20.86 -16.29
CA THR A 282 3.14 19.52 -15.67
C THR A 282 2.07 19.43 -14.57
N ASP A 283 1.19 18.43 -14.66
CA ASP A 283 0.26 18.08 -13.58
C ASP A 283 1.00 17.33 -12.46
N PHE A 284 1.31 18.01 -11.36
CA PHE A 284 1.94 17.39 -10.18
C PHE A 284 0.89 16.83 -9.24
N LYS A 285 1.01 15.56 -8.86
CA LYS A 285 0.06 14.85 -8.01
C LYS A 285 0.76 13.95 -7.01
N THR A 286 0.11 13.67 -5.90
CA THR A 286 0.63 12.76 -4.87
C THR A 286 -0.30 11.59 -4.66
N ILE A 287 0.25 10.38 -4.58
CA ILE A 287 -0.42 9.18 -4.06
C ILE A 287 0.01 9.00 -2.61
N ARG A 288 -0.96 8.90 -1.70
CA ARG A 288 -0.71 8.57 -0.30
C ARG A 288 -1.37 7.24 0.03
N PHE A 289 -0.60 6.27 0.49
CA PHE A 289 -1.10 4.99 0.95
C PHE A 289 -0.41 4.55 2.25
N GLY A 290 -1.04 3.63 2.97
CA GLY A 290 -0.48 3.02 4.18
C GLY A 290 0.50 1.89 3.86
N ASN A 291 0.47 0.85 4.67
CA ASN A 291 1.36 -0.29 4.51
C ASN A 291 0.92 -1.17 3.32
N VAL A 292 1.76 -1.33 2.31
CA VAL A 292 1.46 -2.26 1.22
C VAL A 292 1.85 -3.68 1.63
N LEU A 293 0.88 -4.59 1.58
CA LEU A 293 1.03 -5.98 1.99
C LEU A 293 2.13 -6.68 1.16
N GLY A 294 2.96 -7.46 1.86
CA GLY A 294 4.06 -8.19 1.22
C GLY A 294 5.26 -7.34 0.81
N SER A 295 5.22 -6.00 1.00
CA SER A 295 6.34 -5.15 0.61
C SER A 295 7.62 -5.51 1.36
N THR A 296 8.77 -5.40 0.65
CA THR A 296 10.09 -5.67 1.20
C THR A 296 10.33 -4.85 2.47
N GLY A 297 10.75 -5.51 3.56
CA GLY A 297 10.96 -4.88 4.86
C GLY A 297 9.68 -4.49 5.60
N SER A 298 8.49 -4.89 5.14
CA SER A 298 7.25 -4.77 5.89
C SER A 298 7.13 -5.84 6.98
N VAL A 299 6.12 -5.71 7.82
CA VAL A 299 5.94 -6.53 9.03
C VAL A 299 5.90 -8.04 8.74
N LEU A 300 5.18 -8.49 7.71
CA LEU A 300 5.03 -9.93 7.41
C LEU A 300 6.32 -10.60 6.94
N PRO A 301 7.09 -10.08 5.96
CA PRO A 301 8.41 -10.59 5.62
C PRO A 301 9.40 -10.58 6.80
N ILE A 302 9.34 -9.53 7.66
CA ILE A 302 10.16 -9.47 8.87
C ILE A 302 9.80 -10.60 9.83
N TRP A 303 8.52 -10.80 10.12
CA TRP A 303 8.05 -11.88 11.01
C TRP A 303 8.39 -13.26 10.45
N LYS A 304 8.23 -13.49 9.15
CA LYS A 304 8.65 -14.75 8.50
C LYS A 304 10.13 -15.05 8.72
N ARG A 305 10.98 -14.03 8.62
CA ARG A 305 12.42 -14.14 8.87
C ARG A 305 12.72 -14.38 10.37
N GLN A 306 12.03 -13.67 11.25
CA GLN A 306 12.21 -13.81 12.72
C GLN A 306 11.78 -15.18 13.22
N LEU A 307 10.69 -15.75 12.72
CA LEU A 307 10.29 -17.13 13.06
C LEU A 307 11.37 -18.14 12.73
N ARG A 308 12.00 -18.02 11.54
CA ARG A 308 13.10 -18.92 11.13
C ARG A 308 14.31 -18.85 12.08
N TRP A 309 14.59 -17.68 12.63
CA TRP A 309 15.81 -17.48 13.44
C TRP A 309 15.57 -17.63 14.95
N LYS A 310 14.40 -17.27 15.44
CA LYS A 310 14.13 -17.12 16.87
C LYS A 310 12.91 -17.91 17.36
N ASN A 311 12.19 -18.56 16.46
CA ASN A 311 10.88 -19.15 16.74
C ASN A 311 9.93 -18.18 17.45
N ALA A 312 10.06 -16.90 17.16
CA ALA A 312 9.27 -15.82 17.74
C ALA A 312 9.15 -14.65 16.73
N ILE A 313 8.04 -13.95 16.79
CA ILE A 313 7.85 -12.67 16.11
C ILE A 313 7.98 -11.53 17.11
N MET A 314 8.61 -10.43 16.67
CA MET A 314 8.75 -9.24 17.49
C MET A 314 7.71 -8.22 17.08
N MET A 315 6.90 -7.78 18.03
CA MET A 315 5.82 -6.82 17.82
C MET A 315 6.05 -5.59 18.71
N THR A 316 5.89 -4.39 18.14
CA THR A 316 6.18 -3.15 18.89
C THR A 316 5.11 -2.87 19.95
N LYS A 317 3.84 -2.84 19.55
CA LYS A 317 2.71 -2.64 20.44
C LYS A 317 1.48 -3.38 19.89
N PRO A 318 0.79 -4.21 20.70
CA PRO A 318 -0.39 -4.96 20.25
C PRO A 318 -1.50 -4.08 19.70
N GLU A 319 -1.76 -2.95 20.34
CA GLU A 319 -2.81 -1.98 20.03
C GLU A 319 -2.40 -0.98 18.97
N ALA A 320 -1.24 -1.13 18.34
CA ALA A 320 -0.88 -0.28 17.20
C ALA A 320 -1.69 -0.66 15.97
N TYR A 321 -2.30 0.34 15.34
CA TYR A 321 -3.17 0.15 14.17
C TYR A 321 -2.46 0.62 12.90
N ARG A 322 -2.67 -0.12 11.79
CA ARG A 322 -2.11 0.21 10.47
C ARG A 322 -3.16 0.06 9.39
N TYR A 323 -3.11 0.95 8.41
CA TYR A 323 -3.86 0.78 7.16
C TYR A 323 -3.07 -0.09 6.21
N PHE A 324 -3.72 -1.15 5.72
CA PHE A 324 -3.11 -2.05 4.75
C PHE A 324 -3.72 -1.87 3.37
N PHE A 325 -2.87 -1.97 2.36
CA PHE A 325 -3.21 -1.86 0.95
C PHE A 325 -2.66 -3.06 0.20
N THR A 326 -3.38 -3.53 -0.80
CA THR A 326 -2.90 -4.55 -1.75
C THR A 326 -2.20 -3.87 -2.93
N LEU A 327 -1.39 -4.62 -3.68
CA LEU A 327 -0.82 -4.10 -4.93
C LEU A 327 -1.91 -3.75 -5.96
N GLN A 328 -3.00 -4.51 -6.00
CA GLN A 328 -4.11 -4.23 -6.91
C GLN A 328 -4.76 -2.88 -6.60
N GLU A 329 -4.91 -2.55 -5.33
CA GLU A 329 -5.40 -1.23 -4.91
C GLU A 329 -4.43 -0.11 -5.27
N VAL A 330 -3.11 -0.35 -5.17
CA VAL A 330 -2.10 0.62 -5.63
C VAL A 330 -2.22 0.83 -7.15
N PHE A 331 -2.40 -0.23 -7.93
CA PHE A 331 -2.60 -0.13 -9.38
C PHE A 331 -3.87 0.64 -9.72
N GLY A 332 -5.01 0.28 -9.11
CA GLY A 332 -6.27 0.96 -9.34
C GLY A 332 -6.23 2.45 -8.96
N LEU A 333 -5.56 2.82 -7.87
CA LEU A 333 -5.36 4.21 -7.48
C LEU A 333 -4.44 4.94 -8.49
N THR A 334 -3.39 4.28 -8.98
CA THR A 334 -2.50 4.87 -9.98
C THR A 334 -3.23 5.10 -11.31
N ASP A 335 -4.04 4.14 -11.77
CA ASP A 335 -4.88 4.28 -12.96
C ASP A 335 -5.87 5.46 -12.82
N PHE A 336 -6.53 5.55 -11.66
CA PHE A 336 -7.46 6.64 -11.36
C PHE A 336 -6.78 8.01 -11.46
N ILE A 337 -5.58 8.14 -10.91
CA ILE A 337 -4.83 9.40 -10.90
C ILE A 337 -4.32 9.76 -12.28
N LEU A 338 -3.84 8.79 -13.05
CA LEU A 338 -3.43 9.00 -14.44
C LEU A 338 -4.57 9.48 -15.33
N ALA A 339 -5.81 9.03 -15.04
CA ALA A 339 -7.01 9.48 -15.73
C ALA A 339 -7.53 10.85 -15.26
N ASN A 340 -7.15 11.31 -14.07
CA ASN A 340 -7.61 12.56 -13.47
C ASN A 340 -6.57 13.67 -13.63
N ARG A 341 -7.02 14.87 -14.07
CA ARG A 341 -6.18 16.07 -14.19
C ARG A 341 -6.51 17.07 -13.08
N LYS A 342 -6.11 16.76 -11.84
CA LYS A 342 -6.22 17.67 -10.69
C LYS A 342 -4.85 17.87 -10.07
N SER A 343 -4.11 18.84 -10.62
CA SER A 343 -2.78 19.22 -10.12
C SER A 343 -2.86 19.68 -8.65
N GLY A 344 -1.79 19.43 -7.89
CA GLY A 344 -1.68 19.83 -6.48
C GLY A 344 -2.46 18.98 -5.47
N SER A 345 -3.20 17.96 -5.93
CA SER A 345 -4.00 17.12 -5.03
C SER A 345 -3.24 15.91 -4.53
N VAL A 346 -3.59 15.49 -3.31
CA VAL A 346 -3.19 14.20 -2.75
C VAL A 346 -4.35 13.22 -2.92
N PHE A 347 -4.05 12.06 -3.44
CA PHE A 347 -5.01 10.99 -3.68
C PHE A 347 -4.74 9.82 -2.74
N THR A 348 -5.79 9.28 -2.15
CA THR A 348 -5.72 8.06 -1.34
C THR A 348 -6.97 7.22 -1.49
N ILE A 349 -6.98 6.03 -0.95
CA ILE A 349 -8.15 5.15 -0.89
C ILE A 349 -8.84 5.39 0.44
N PHE A 350 -10.16 5.52 0.40
CA PHE A 350 -10.97 5.56 1.61
C PHE A 350 -10.83 4.23 2.35
N ASN A 351 -10.35 4.29 3.58
CA ASN A 351 -10.17 3.11 4.43
C ASN A 351 -10.63 3.44 5.86
N GLU A 352 -11.76 2.87 6.24
CA GLU A 352 -12.34 3.08 7.58
C GLU A 352 -11.77 2.13 8.64
N TYR A 353 -11.12 1.04 8.19
CA TYR A 353 -10.81 -0.09 9.07
C TYR A 353 -9.30 -0.37 9.13
N PRO A 354 -8.57 0.35 10.00
CA PRO A 354 -7.19 -0.01 10.28
C PRO A 354 -7.13 -1.32 11.08
N VAL A 355 -6.09 -2.11 10.85
CA VAL A 355 -5.87 -3.40 11.50
C VAL A 355 -4.93 -3.26 12.67
N ALA A 356 -5.30 -3.81 13.84
CA ALA A 356 -4.40 -3.94 14.97
C ALA A 356 -3.25 -4.91 14.65
N LEU A 357 -2.03 -4.59 15.07
CA LEU A 357 -0.88 -5.49 14.87
C LEU A 357 -1.09 -6.85 15.56
N LYS A 358 -1.79 -6.88 16.70
CA LYS A 358 -2.16 -8.11 17.39
C LYS A 358 -3.01 -9.02 16.50
N THR A 359 -4.05 -8.46 15.85
CA THR A 359 -4.91 -9.20 14.91
C THR A 359 -4.08 -9.81 13.79
N LEU A 360 -3.20 -9.00 13.17
CA LEU A 360 -2.32 -9.48 12.11
C LEU A 360 -1.36 -10.58 12.59
N ALA A 361 -0.82 -10.44 13.81
CA ALA A 361 0.08 -11.43 14.40
C ALA A 361 -0.63 -12.76 14.67
N ASN A 362 -1.85 -12.74 15.20
CA ASN A 362 -2.65 -13.93 15.44
C ASN A 362 -2.97 -14.66 14.13
N LEU A 363 -3.37 -13.92 13.10
CA LEU A 363 -3.61 -14.47 11.75
C LEU A 363 -2.33 -15.05 11.14
N PHE A 364 -1.20 -14.37 11.33
CA PHE A 364 0.09 -14.84 10.82
C PHE A 364 0.56 -16.14 11.50
N LEU A 365 0.31 -16.29 12.79
CA LEU A 365 0.70 -17.47 13.57
C LEU A 365 -0.33 -18.59 13.53
N TYR A 366 -1.48 -18.42 12.91
CA TYR A 366 -2.59 -19.38 12.93
C TYR A 366 -2.18 -20.81 12.55
N HIS A 367 -1.33 -20.95 11.52
CA HIS A 367 -0.79 -22.24 11.08
C HIS A 367 0.70 -22.44 11.41
N GLN A 368 1.26 -21.61 12.27
CA GLN A 368 2.69 -21.60 12.55
C GLN A 368 2.94 -21.63 14.06
N SER A 369 3.84 -22.47 14.49
CA SER A 369 4.31 -22.43 15.88
C SER A 369 5.25 -21.23 16.06
N GLY A 370 5.02 -20.43 17.08
CA GLY A 370 5.86 -19.28 17.38
C GLY A 370 5.34 -18.49 18.57
N LYS A 371 6.20 -17.65 19.15
CA LYS A 371 5.84 -16.78 20.27
C LYS A 371 5.78 -15.33 19.82
N ILE A 372 4.93 -14.52 20.44
CA ILE A 372 4.91 -13.07 20.28
C ILE A 372 5.77 -12.47 21.39
N MET A 373 6.78 -11.66 20.99
CA MET A 373 7.62 -10.90 21.90
C MET A 373 7.37 -9.41 21.71
N LEU A 374 7.05 -8.70 22.77
CA LEU A 374 6.81 -7.25 22.73
C LEU A 374 8.14 -6.50 22.89
N THR A 375 8.34 -5.49 22.02
CA THR A 375 9.57 -4.67 22.02
C THR A 375 9.34 -3.20 22.40
N GLY A 376 8.08 -2.78 22.51
CA GLY A 376 7.71 -1.37 22.64
C GLY A 376 7.81 -0.62 21.30
N LEU A 377 7.19 0.57 21.24
CA LEU A 377 7.30 1.47 20.10
C LEU A 377 8.73 2.01 20.00
N LYS A 378 9.26 2.05 18.79
CA LYS A 378 10.55 2.70 18.51
C LYS A 378 10.35 4.19 18.27
N GLY A 379 11.45 4.96 18.38
CA GLY A 379 11.42 6.40 18.07
C GLY A 379 10.78 6.66 16.69
N GLY A 380 9.92 7.67 16.63
CA GLY A 380 9.20 8.04 15.40
C GLY A 380 8.00 7.16 15.00
N GLU A 381 7.75 6.03 15.67
CA GLU A 381 6.58 5.21 15.40
C GLU A 381 5.32 5.76 16.09
N LYS A 382 4.17 5.67 15.39
CA LYS A 382 2.86 6.04 15.93
C LYS A 382 2.05 4.81 16.36
N GLU A 383 1.17 4.98 17.33
CA GLU A 383 0.17 3.95 17.66
C GLU A 383 -0.87 3.81 16.56
N ARG A 384 -1.35 4.94 16.03
CA ARG A 384 -2.32 4.99 14.93
C ARG A 384 -1.79 5.87 13.83
N GLU A 385 -1.75 5.36 12.60
CA GLU A 385 -1.50 6.14 11.41
C GLU A 385 -2.80 6.82 10.94
N GLN A 386 -2.66 7.87 10.13
CA GLN A 386 -3.77 8.62 9.54
C GLN A 386 -3.50 8.81 8.05
N LEU A 387 -4.55 8.79 7.24
CA LEU A 387 -4.46 9.04 5.79
C LEU A 387 -4.74 10.50 5.44
N ILE A 388 -5.39 11.24 6.35
CA ILE A 388 -5.82 12.63 6.17
C ILE A 388 -5.35 13.42 7.39
N ALA A 389 -4.73 14.58 7.18
CA ALA A 389 -4.34 15.48 8.25
C ALA A 389 -5.54 16.31 8.73
N LYS A 390 -5.45 16.88 9.94
CA LYS A 390 -6.56 17.67 10.55
C LYS A 390 -6.91 18.91 9.74
N ASP A 391 -5.93 19.47 9.06
CA ASP A 391 -6.05 20.67 8.23
C ASP A 391 -6.41 20.35 6.77
N GLU A 392 -6.54 19.09 6.40
CA GLU A 392 -6.90 18.63 5.07
C GLU A 392 -8.41 18.33 4.97
N THR A 393 -9.02 18.74 3.86
CA THR A 393 -10.44 18.47 3.59
C THR A 393 -10.55 17.43 2.46
N PRO A 394 -11.03 16.22 2.77
CA PRO A 394 -11.20 15.19 1.76
C PRO A 394 -12.47 15.38 0.94
N ILE A 395 -12.39 15.11 -0.35
CA ILE A 395 -13.52 15.00 -1.27
C ILE A 395 -13.68 13.52 -1.62
N HIS A 396 -14.82 12.96 -1.30
CA HIS A 396 -15.13 11.57 -1.61
C HIS A 396 -15.51 11.43 -3.10
N GLN A 397 -14.85 10.50 -3.78
CA GLN A 397 -15.18 10.11 -5.14
C GLN A 397 -15.17 8.58 -5.25
N GLN A 398 -16.31 7.96 -5.04
CA GLN A 398 -16.45 6.49 -4.92
C GLN A 398 -15.55 5.94 -3.78
N SER A 399 -14.63 5.03 -4.11
CA SER A 399 -13.67 4.45 -3.15
C SER A 399 -12.41 5.30 -2.95
N PHE A 400 -12.30 6.43 -3.63
CA PHE A 400 -11.14 7.32 -3.56
C PHE A 400 -11.42 8.55 -2.72
N LEU A 401 -10.36 9.08 -2.13
CA LEU A 401 -10.34 10.39 -1.51
C LEU A 401 -9.37 11.29 -2.29
N ILE A 402 -9.87 12.43 -2.70
CA ILE A 402 -9.06 13.52 -3.21
C ILE A 402 -8.90 14.50 -2.07
N VAL A 403 -7.69 14.68 -1.62
CA VAL A 403 -7.38 15.59 -0.51
C VAL A 403 -6.76 16.84 -1.10
N ASN A 404 -7.43 17.97 -0.94
CA ASN A 404 -6.82 19.24 -1.30
C ASN A 404 -5.69 19.51 -0.33
N SER A 405 -4.49 19.75 -0.85
CA SER A 405 -3.34 20.07 -0.05
C SER A 405 -3.52 21.42 0.65
N THR A 406 -2.95 21.52 1.82
CA THR A 406 -2.93 22.75 2.61
C THR A 406 -2.07 23.82 1.98
N LYS A 407 -2.34 25.07 2.34
CA LYS A 407 -1.56 26.22 1.92
C LYS A 407 -0.08 26.03 2.26
N ILE A 408 0.78 26.37 1.33
CA ILE A 408 2.21 26.54 1.59
C ILE A 408 2.43 27.92 2.18
N LYS A 409 3.34 28.05 3.14
CA LYS A 409 3.78 29.34 3.65
C LYS A 409 4.56 30.09 2.56
N ASP A 410 4.47 31.39 2.55
CA ASP A 410 5.12 32.24 1.52
C ASP A 410 6.64 32.09 1.51
N ASP A 411 7.24 31.74 2.66
CA ASP A 411 8.68 31.53 2.82
C ASP A 411 9.17 30.12 2.41
N PHE A 412 8.29 29.25 1.88
CA PHE A 412 8.67 27.87 1.51
C PHE A 412 9.87 27.79 0.56
N PRO A 413 9.95 28.60 -0.51
CA PRO A 413 11.10 28.56 -1.43
C PRO A 413 12.41 28.90 -0.73
N GLU A 414 12.39 29.87 0.19
CA GLU A 414 13.56 30.27 0.98
C GLU A 414 13.99 29.16 1.93
N GLN A 415 13.05 28.59 2.69
CA GLN A 415 13.31 27.49 3.61
C GLN A 415 13.83 26.25 2.88
N LEU A 416 13.28 25.95 1.70
CA LEU A 416 13.76 24.86 0.85
C LEU A 416 15.20 25.11 0.39
N HIS A 417 15.50 26.34 -0.09
CA HIS A 417 16.85 26.68 -0.53
C HIS A 417 17.87 26.53 0.61
N LEU A 418 17.54 27.03 1.79
CA LEU A 418 18.37 26.87 2.98
C LEU A 418 18.57 25.39 3.35
N LEU A 419 17.50 24.60 3.36
CA LEU A 419 17.55 23.17 3.68
C LEU A 419 18.44 22.38 2.71
N LEU A 420 18.43 22.72 1.43
CA LEU A 420 19.22 22.07 0.38
C LEU A 420 20.63 22.64 0.24
N SER A 421 20.99 23.69 0.97
CA SER A 421 22.31 24.32 0.89
C SER A 421 23.40 23.47 1.54
N ASP A 422 24.49 23.22 0.83
CA ASP A 422 25.67 22.53 1.36
C ASP A 422 26.44 23.37 2.40
N LYS A 423 26.17 24.68 2.46
CA LYS A 423 26.84 25.62 3.37
C LYS A 423 26.19 25.71 4.75
N MET A 424 24.99 25.14 4.90
CA MET A 424 24.25 25.19 6.16
C MET A 424 24.70 24.09 7.13
N LEU A 425 24.82 24.41 8.39
CA LEU A 425 25.14 23.45 9.45
C LEU A 425 23.96 22.50 9.66
N ILE A 426 24.25 21.25 10.00
CA ILE A 426 23.23 20.21 10.19
C ILE A 426 22.20 20.58 11.28
N GLN A 427 22.61 21.29 12.34
CA GLN A 427 21.73 21.76 13.40
C GLN A 427 20.69 22.78 12.89
N ASP A 428 21.11 23.67 11.99
CA ASP A 428 20.22 24.66 11.38
C ASP A 428 19.29 23.99 10.38
N LYS A 429 19.78 23.02 9.61
CA LYS A 429 18.92 22.16 8.75
C LYS A 429 17.88 21.40 9.57
N GLN A 430 18.27 20.86 10.74
CA GLN A 430 17.35 20.18 11.63
C GLN A 430 16.23 21.12 12.11
N SER A 431 16.56 22.35 12.48
CA SER A 431 15.58 23.35 12.90
C SER A 431 14.56 23.66 11.80
N ILE A 432 15.02 23.91 10.55
CA ILE A 432 14.15 24.14 9.40
C ILE A 432 13.28 22.92 9.12
N PHE A 433 13.91 21.74 9.09
CA PHE A 433 13.25 20.48 8.81
C PHE A 433 12.14 20.16 9.81
N ASP A 434 12.34 20.47 11.08
CA ASP A 434 11.39 20.22 12.16
C ASP A 434 10.27 21.26 12.22
N ASN A 435 10.58 22.54 12.05
CA ASN A 435 9.64 23.63 12.22
C ASN A 435 8.73 23.85 11.01
N TYR A 436 9.09 23.36 9.84
CA TYR A 436 8.35 23.58 8.60
C TYR A 436 7.24 22.54 8.34
N GLN A 437 6.67 21.96 9.40
CA GLN A 437 5.74 20.82 9.27
C GLN A 437 4.27 21.18 9.32
N VAL A 438 3.95 22.42 9.64
CA VAL A 438 2.57 22.88 9.83
C VAL A 438 2.08 23.61 8.60
#